data_40e65b8e936cb1b8fa495f5e794d22c3
#
_entry.id   40e65b8e936cb1b8fa495f5e794d22c3
#
_cell.length_a   1.000
_cell.length_b   1.000
_cell.length_c   1.000
_cell.angle_alpha   90.00
_cell.angle_beta   90.00
_cell.angle_gamma   90.00
#
_symmetry.space_group_name_H-M   'P 1'
#
loop_
_entity.id
_entity.type
_entity.pdbx_description
1 polymer ?
#
loop_
_entity_poly.entity_id
_entity_poly.type
_entity_poly.pdbx_seq_one_letter_code
_entity_poly.pdbx_strand_id
1 'polypeptide(L)'
;MAEKAQAAKKPLSRAEREADRRRVILRAAVEVFSRKGYHGCRIQDVAKEAGVAYGLVYHYFKNKDELLESVFASGWQNFLSRVQGAIDTEQPVTERVRGIVHVAFEAYRRDPRGVKVLILEVGRSPAGGAVNRGGAFTSVIIAATQMFMAAQAKGELPAHLEPTLCATMLFGSIEMGLTSFVMGLLDKKDDAAIDRARDQVAETFLHGLTGARPQPSAPQPPTATPSPRARSSRATS
;
A
#
# COMPACT_ATOMS: atom_id res chain seq x y z
N MET A 1 -14.26 50.43 17.99
CA MET A 1 -14.93 49.46 18.86
C MET A 1 -15.52 48.37 18.01
N ALA A 2 -14.78 47.30 17.78
CA ALA A 2 -15.26 46.15 17.02
C ALA A 2 -15.26 44.95 17.97
N GLU A 3 -16.42 44.59 18.42
CA GLU A 3 -16.74 43.48 19.29
C GLU A 3 -16.60 42.18 18.47
N LYS A 4 -15.50 41.39 18.72
CA LYS A 4 -15.36 40.06 18.19
C LYS A 4 -16.36 39.14 18.88
N ALA A 5 -17.47 38.85 18.18
CA ALA A 5 -18.40 37.81 18.58
C ALA A 5 -17.68 36.46 18.56
N GLN A 6 -17.35 35.98 19.75
CA GLN A 6 -16.84 34.63 19.99
C GLN A 6 -18.03 33.68 19.85
N ALA A 7 -18.14 33.02 18.68
CA ALA A 7 -19.17 32.01 18.45
C ALA A 7 -19.00 30.89 19.46
N ALA A 8 -19.86 30.84 20.46
CA ALA A 8 -19.89 29.78 21.48
C ALA A 8 -20.12 28.42 20.77
N LYS A 9 -19.12 27.54 20.79
CA LYS A 9 -19.19 26.19 20.26
C LYS A 9 -20.32 25.43 20.96
N LYS A 10 -21.36 25.03 20.25
CA LYS A 10 -22.49 24.26 20.77
C LYS A 10 -21.96 23.03 21.54
N PRO A 11 -22.46 22.76 22.75
CA PRO A 11 -21.99 21.59 23.51
C PRO A 11 -22.28 20.31 22.73
N LEU A 12 -21.26 19.45 22.62
CA LEU A 12 -21.34 18.17 21.93
C LEU A 12 -22.43 17.28 22.56
N SER A 13 -23.19 16.58 21.74
CA SER A 13 -24.12 15.55 22.17
C SER A 13 -23.39 14.40 22.88
N ARG A 14 -24.12 13.55 23.60
CA ARG A 14 -23.55 12.36 24.25
C ARG A 14 -22.85 11.46 23.24
N ALA A 15 -23.46 11.19 22.07
CA ALA A 15 -22.90 10.36 21.02
C ALA A 15 -21.62 10.98 20.41
N GLU A 16 -21.59 12.29 20.20
CA GLU A 16 -20.39 12.99 19.71
C GLU A 16 -19.24 12.91 20.70
N ARG A 17 -19.52 13.04 22.01
CA ARG A 17 -18.50 12.87 23.07
C ARG A 17 -17.97 11.43 23.12
N GLU A 18 -18.82 10.42 22.96
CA GLU A 18 -18.41 9.02 22.90
C GLU A 18 -17.52 8.74 21.67
N ALA A 19 -17.92 9.21 20.50
CA ALA A 19 -17.15 9.09 19.26
C ALA A 19 -15.80 9.81 19.37
N ASP A 20 -15.76 10.98 20.02
CA ASP A 20 -14.52 11.73 20.23
C ASP A 20 -13.56 11.01 21.17
N ARG A 21 -14.05 10.48 22.29
CA ARG A 21 -13.25 9.66 23.22
C ARG A 21 -12.69 8.41 22.53
N ARG A 22 -13.51 7.71 21.76
CA ARG A 22 -13.05 6.56 20.97
C ARG A 22 -11.92 6.96 20.00
N ARG A 23 -12.05 8.10 19.32
CA ARG A 23 -10.99 8.65 18.44
C ARG A 23 -9.69 8.97 19.19
N VAL A 24 -9.78 9.57 20.37
CA VAL A 24 -8.60 9.87 21.22
C VAL A 24 -7.86 8.59 21.58
N ILE A 25 -8.59 7.54 22.00
CA ILE A 25 -7.98 6.24 22.33
C ILE A 25 -7.32 5.60 21.10
N LEU A 26 -7.95 5.63 19.92
CA LEU A 26 -7.37 5.09 18.68
C LEU A 26 -6.09 5.83 18.27
N ARG A 27 -6.04 7.16 18.39
CA ARG A 27 -4.81 7.94 18.12
C ARG A 27 -3.69 7.57 19.08
N ALA A 28 -3.99 7.48 20.37
CA ALA A 28 -3.03 7.05 21.37
C ALA A 28 -2.52 5.62 21.11
N ALA A 29 -3.39 4.73 20.65
CA ALA A 29 -3.00 3.38 20.26
C ALA A 29 -2.01 3.38 19.07
N VAL A 30 -2.23 4.20 18.05
CA VAL A 30 -1.28 4.38 16.93
C VAL A 30 0.09 4.84 17.43
N GLU A 31 0.13 5.83 18.35
CA GLU A 31 1.38 6.33 18.94
C GLU A 31 2.12 5.23 19.70
N VAL A 32 1.42 4.48 20.55
CA VAL A 32 2.01 3.43 21.37
C VAL A 32 2.45 2.24 20.51
N PHE A 33 1.63 1.77 19.57
CA PHE A 33 1.98 0.68 18.66
C PHE A 33 3.16 1.03 17.76
N SER A 34 3.22 2.24 17.23
CA SER A 34 4.33 2.68 16.37
C SER A 34 5.67 2.73 17.09
N ARG A 35 5.64 3.01 18.41
CA ARG A 35 6.83 3.17 19.25
C ARG A 35 7.29 1.86 19.90
N LYS A 36 6.37 1.08 20.46
CA LYS A 36 6.65 -0.15 21.22
C LYS A 36 6.42 -1.45 20.45
N GLY A 37 5.77 -1.38 19.31
CA GLY A 37 5.23 -2.53 18.59
C GLY A 37 3.99 -3.11 19.28
N TYR A 38 3.23 -3.94 18.56
CA TYR A 38 2.04 -4.58 19.10
C TYR A 38 2.34 -5.47 20.32
N HIS A 39 3.37 -6.32 20.23
CA HIS A 39 3.71 -7.27 21.31
C HIS A 39 4.27 -6.55 22.54
N GLY A 40 5.07 -5.50 22.37
CA GLY A 40 5.71 -4.75 23.45
C GLY A 40 4.80 -3.77 24.20
N CYS A 41 3.57 -3.53 23.71
CA CYS A 41 2.65 -2.60 24.36
C CYS A 41 1.59 -3.30 25.23
N ARG A 42 1.10 -2.59 26.26
CA ARG A 42 -0.04 -2.97 27.10
C ARG A 42 -1.16 -1.94 26.95
N ILE A 43 -2.42 -2.35 27.20
CA ILE A 43 -3.57 -1.43 27.18
C ILE A 43 -3.36 -0.25 28.16
N GLN A 44 -2.64 -0.48 29.26
CA GLN A 44 -2.29 0.57 30.22
C GLN A 44 -1.43 1.68 29.60
N ASP A 45 -0.51 1.33 28.67
CA ASP A 45 0.29 2.31 27.95
C ASP A 45 -0.60 3.20 27.08
N VAL A 46 -1.60 2.61 26.42
CA VAL A 46 -2.57 3.34 25.59
C VAL A 46 -3.46 4.25 26.44
N ALA A 47 -3.95 3.77 27.60
CA ALA A 47 -4.74 4.58 28.52
C ALA A 47 -3.95 5.82 29.01
N LYS A 48 -2.67 5.61 29.38
CA LYS A 48 -1.76 6.68 29.78
C LYS A 48 -1.52 7.70 28.66
N GLU A 49 -1.27 7.24 27.45
CA GLU A 49 -1.04 8.08 26.27
C GLU A 49 -2.30 8.89 25.91
N ALA A 50 -3.48 8.27 26.04
CA ALA A 50 -4.78 8.90 25.78
C ALA A 50 -5.23 9.86 26.88
N GLY A 51 -4.57 9.87 28.05
CA GLY A 51 -4.99 10.65 29.22
C GLY A 51 -6.32 10.19 29.80
N VAL A 52 -6.64 8.90 29.74
CA VAL A 52 -7.91 8.34 30.22
C VAL A 52 -7.70 7.25 31.25
N ALA A 53 -8.75 6.97 32.06
CA ALA A 53 -8.72 5.86 33.02
C ALA A 53 -8.59 4.51 32.25
N TYR A 54 -7.79 3.59 32.81
CA TYR A 54 -7.57 2.24 32.24
C TYR A 54 -8.88 1.51 31.92
N GLY A 55 -9.86 1.53 32.84
CA GLY A 55 -11.17 0.90 32.62
C GLY A 55 -11.97 1.49 31.44
N LEU A 56 -11.71 2.77 31.10
CA LEU A 56 -12.40 3.41 29.97
C LEU A 56 -11.97 2.81 28.62
N VAL A 57 -10.72 2.37 28.49
CA VAL A 57 -10.28 1.70 27.25
C VAL A 57 -11.03 0.38 27.07
N TYR A 58 -11.21 -0.39 28.12
CA TYR A 58 -12.00 -1.63 28.09
C TYR A 58 -13.51 -1.43 27.88
N HIS A 59 -14.01 -0.24 28.16
CA HIS A 59 -15.39 0.10 27.79
C HIS A 59 -15.58 0.16 26.26
N TYR A 60 -14.55 0.57 25.51
CA TYR A 60 -14.61 0.71 24.06
C TYR A 60 -14.04 -0.49 23.30
N PHE A 61 -13.10 -1.23 23.89
CA PHE A 61 -12.37 -2.32 23.23
C PHE A 61 -12.17 -3.47 24.21
N LYS A 62 -12.66 -4.67 23.86
CA LYS A 62 -12.61 -5.85 24.74
C LYS A 62 -11.18 -6.28 25.08
N ASN A 63 -10.27 -6.12 24.12
CA ASN A 63 -8.88 -6.53 24.22
C ASN A 63 -7.98 -5.71 23.29
N LYS A 64 -6.69 -6.00 23.32
CA LYS A 64 -5.67 -5.34 22.50
C LYS A 64 -5.83 -5.67 21.00
N ASP A 65 -6.33 -6.85 20.66
CA ASP A 65 -6.58 -7.26 19.27
C ASP A 65 -7.69 -6.42 18.66
N GLU A 66 -8.83 -6.27 19.34
CA GLU A 66 -9.94 -5.41 18.88
C GLU A 66 -9.52 -3.95 18.75
N LEU A 67 -8.64 -3.47 19.64
CA LEU A 67 -8.09 -2.13 19.53
C LEU A 67 -7.22 -1.99 18.27
N LEU A 68 -6.34 -2.96 17.99
CA LEU A 68 -5.52 -2.96 16.78
C LEU A 68 -6.38 -3.05 15.51
N GLU A 69 -7.38 -3.92 15.49
CA GLU A 69 -8.34 -4.03 14.38
C GLU A 69 -9.09 -2.71 14.14
N SER A 70 -9.48 -2.02 15.23
CA SER A 70 -10.16 -0.74 15.12
C SER A 70 -9.25 0.39 14.63
N VAL A 71 -7.97 0.39 15.01
CA VAL A 71 -6.95 1.30 14.46
C VAL A 71 -6.83 1.07 12.97
N PHE A 72 -6.71 -0.20 12.56
CA PHE A 72 -6.64 -0.57 11.15
C PHE A 72 -7.89 -0.12 10.38
N ALA A 73 -9.08 -0.50 10.84
CA ALA A 73 -10.34 -0.18 10.15
C ALA A 73 -10.51 1.33 9.95
N SER A 74 -10.18 2.14 10.97
CA SER A 74 -10.30 3.59 10.92
C SER A 74 -9.38 4.25 9.88
N GLY A 75 -8.11 3.82 9.81
CA GLY A 75 -7.13 4.34 8.84
C GLY A 75 -7.37 3.83 7.43
N TRP A 76 -7.73 2.54 7.32
CA TRP A 76 -7.85 1.83 6.06
C TRP A 76 -9.05 2.27 5.22
N GLN A 77 -10.21 2.50 5.83
CA GLN A 77 -11.40 2.93 5.09
C GLN A 77 -11.19 4.25 4.32
N ASN A 78 -10.58 5.25 4.97
CA ASN A 78 -10.29 6.52 4.32
C ASN A 78 -9.25 6.36 3.19
N PHE A 79 -8.21 5.54 3.41
CA PHE A 79 -7.22 5.23 2.39
C PHE A 79 -7.87 4.53 1.17
N LEU A 80 -8.67 3.48 1.41
CA LEU A 80 -9.33 2.73 0.35
C LEU A 80 -10.29 3.60 -0.48
N SER A 81 -11.08 4.45 0.18
CA SER A 81 -11.97 5.38 -0.52
C SER A 81 -11.20 6.31 -1.47
N ARG A 82 -10.01 6.77 -1.08
CA ARG A 82 -9.17 7.61 -1.94
C ARG A 82 -8.51 6.83 -3.09
N VAL A 83 -8.08 5.60 -2.83
CA VAL A 83 -7.57 4.69 -3.88
C VAL A 83 -8.69 4.37 -4.88
N GLN A 84 -9.89 4.06 -4.40
CA GLN A 84 -11.05 3.84 -5.26
C GLN A 84 -11.35 5.08 -6.12
N GLY A 85 -11.30 6.27 -5.55
CA GLY A 85 -11.45 7.52 -6.30
C GLY A 85 -10.40 7.70 -7.41
N ALA A 86 -9.17 7.22 -7.22
CA ALA A 86 -8.15 7.25 -8.27
C ALA A 86 -8.39 6.17 -9.35
N ILE A 87 -8.97 5.02 -8.97
CA ILE A 87 -9.36 3.95 -9.90
C ILE A 87 -10.55 4.37 -10.78
N ASP A 88 -11.54 5.06 -10.23
CA ASP A 88 -12.84 5.36 -10.87
C ASP A 88 -12.80 6.57 -11.81
N THR A 89 -11.62 7.11 -12.11
CA THR A 89 -11.50 8.23 -13.07
C THR A 89 -11.55 7.75 -14.52
N GLU A 90 -11.94 8.64 -15.43
CA GLU A 90 -11.90 8.42 -16.88
C GLU A 90 -10.52 8.64 -17.51
N GLN A 91 -9.50 8.87 -16.69
CA GLN A 91 -8.13 9.08 -17.14
C GLN A 91 -7.52 7.81 -17.74
N PRO A 92 -6.49 7.93 -18.61
CA PRO A 92 -5.70 6.79 -19.06
C PRO A 92 -5.17 5.96 -17.89
N VAL A 93 -4.97 4.66 -18.11
CA VAL A 93 -4.50 3.75 -17.03
C VAL A 93 -3.18 4.21 -16.40
N THR A 94 -2.30 4.84 -17.16
CA THR A 94 -1.03 5.40 -16.65
C THR A 94 -1.25 6.48 -15.59
N GLU A 95 -2.19 7.39 -15.81
CA GLU A 95 -2.54 8.46 -14.86
C GLU A 95 -3.27 7.91 -13.63
N ARG A 96 -4.10 6.89 -13.82
CA ARG A 96 -4.78 6.20 -12.70
C ARG A 96 -3.77 5.48 -11.82
N VAL A 97 -2.77 4.81 -12.38
CA VAL A 97 -1.65 4.20 -11.63
C VAL A 97 -0.87 5.27 -10.86
N ARG A 98 -0.51 6.39 -11.51
CA ARG A 98 0.15 7.53 -10.81
C ARG A 98 -0.69 8.06 -9.66
N GLY A 99 -2.00 8.17 -9.86
CA GLY A 99 -2.95 8.60 -8.83
C GLY A 99 -2.98 7.65 -7.62
N ILE A 100 -2.99 6.33 -7.85
CA ILE A 100 -2.95 5.32 -6.78
C ILE A 100 -1.64 5.42 -5.98
N VAL A 101 -0.50 5.48 -6.68
CA VAL A 101 0.81 5.65 -6.04
C VAL A 101 0.86 6.95 -5.24
N HIS A 102 0.39 8.06 -5.81
CA HIS A 102 0.31 9.36 -5.13
C HIS A 102 -0.50 9.29 -3.84
N VAL A 103 -1.70 8.69 -3.88
CA VAL A 103 -2.55 8.52 -2.68
C VAL A 103 -1.82 7.79 -1.56
N ALA A 104 -1.06 6.75 -1.88
CA ALA A 104 -0.34 5.95 -0.89
C ALA A 104 0.83 6.73 -0.25
N PHE A 105 1.64 7.41 -1.04
CA PHE A 105 2.76 8.21 -0.53
C PHE A 105 2.29 9.44 0.24
N GLU A 106 1.18 10.08 -0.18
CA GLU A 106 0.54 11.15 0.58
C GLU A 106 -0.07 10.68 1.91
N ALA A 107 -0.59 9.46 1.97
CA ALA A 107 -1.03 8.87 3.24
C ALA A 107 0.15 8.71 4.21
N TYR A 108 1.32 8.26 3.73
CA TYR A 108 2.53 8.17 4.52
C TYR A 108 3.02 9.55 4.98
N ARG A 109 3.08 10.55 4.09
CA ARG A 109 3.48 11.93 4.44
C ARG A 109 2.61 12.52 5.56
N ARG A 110 1.30 12.27 5.52
CA ARG A 110 0.33 12.78 6.52
C ARG A 110 0.38 12.05 7.84
N ASP A 111 0.54 10.73 7.81
CA ASP A 111 0.56 9.88 9.02
C ASP A 111 1.59 8.75 8.89
N PRO A 112 2.90 9.04 9.03
CA PRO A 112 3.95 8.04 8.95
C PRO A 112 3.81 6.94 10.02
N ARG A 113 3.23 7.28 11.20
CA ARG A 113 3.05 6.34 12.30
C ARG A 113 1.92 5.37 12.04
N GLY A 114 0.79 5.87 11.55
CA GLY A 114 -0.32 5.02 11.13
C GLY A 114 0.08 4.05 10.03
N VAL A 115 0.76 4.53 8.99
CA VAL A 115 1.26 3.66 7.91
C VAL A 115 2.28 2.65 8.42
N LYS A 116 3.18 3.02 9.33
CA LYS A 116 4.10 2.08 9.98
C LYS A 116 3.35 0.96 10.71
N VAL A 117 2.32 1.30 11.49
CA VAL A 117 1.48 0.31 12.19
C VAL A 117 0.78 -0.60 11.20
N LEU A 118 0.24 -0.06 10.11
CA LEU A 118 -0.40 -0.84 9.05
C LEU A 118 0.57 -1.85 8.41
N ILE A 119 1.76 -1.43 8.03
CA ILE A 119 2.76 -2.29 7.37
C ILE A 119 3.32 -3.34 8.33
N LEU A 120 3.74 -2.94 9.54
CA LEU A 120 4.51 -3.82 10.41
C LEU A 120 3.63 -4.69 11.32
N GLU A 121 2.55 -4.15 11.84
CA GLU A 121 1.80 -4.82 12.92
C GLU A 121 0.60 -5.59 12.38
N VAL A 122 -0.13 -5.02 11.43
CA VAL A 122 -1.30 -5.68 10.86
C VAL A 122 -0.89 -6.87 9.98
N GLY A 123 0.23 -6.74 9.23
CA GLY A 123 0.81 -7.82 8.42
C GLY A 123 1.17 -9.06 9.22
N ARG A 124 1.49 -8.92 10.50
CA ARG A 124 2.06 -9.96 11.36
C ARG A 124 1.13 -10.45 12.46
N SER A 125 0.01 -9.76 12.73
CA SER A 125 -0.93 -10.16 13.78
C SER A 125 -1.82 -11.32 13.34
N PRO A 126 -1.92 -12.42 14.11
CA PRO A 126 -2.88 -13.49 13.84
C PRO A 126 -4.33 -13.00 13.84
N ALA A 127 -4.67 -12.06 14.72
CA ALA A 127 -6.00 -11.46 14.82
C ALA A 127 -6.30 -10.49 13.66
N GLY A 128 -5.31 -9.66 13.25
CA GLY A 128 -5.44 -8.76 12.09
C GLY A 128 -5.42 -9.50 10.73
N GLY A 129 -5.03 -10.77 10.74
CA GLY A 129 -4.81 -11.57 9.52
C GLY A 129 -6.06 -12.12 8.84
N ALA A 130 -7.06 -12.50 9.60
CA ALA A 130 -8.12 -13.34 9.07
C ALA A 130 -9.41 -12.60 8.69
N VAL A 131 -9.85 -11.60 9.46
CA VAL A 131 -11.24 -11.12 9.38
C VAL A 131 -11.40 -9.82 8.57
N ASN A 132 -10.47 -8.87 8.64
CA ASN A 132 -10.65 -7.55 7.99
C ASN A 132 -9.72 -7.24 6.82
N ARG A 133 -8.56 -7.88 6.71
CA ARG A 133 -7.67 -7.69 5.56
C ARG A 133 -8.18 -8.39 4.32
N GLY A 134 -8.78 -9.56 4.48
CA GLY A 134 -9.31 -10.34 3.34
C GLY A 134 -10.34 -9.56 2.53
N GLY A 135 -11.31 -8.92 3.18
CA GLY A 135 -12.38 -8.20 2.48
C GLY A 135 -11.94 -6.88 1.87
N ALA A 136 -11.38 -5.98 2.66
CA ALA A 136 -11.09 -4.62 2.22
C ALA A 136 -9.88 -4.54 1.26
N PHE A 137 -8.79 -5.26 1.53
CA PHE A 137 -7.65 -5.32 0.62
C PHE A 137 -8.02 -6.07 -0.67
N THR A 138 -8.74 -7.18 -0.54
CA THR A 138 -9.22 -7.96 -1.69
C THR A 138 -10.11 -7.10 -2.60
N SER A 139 -10.99 -6.26 -2.03
CA SER A 139 -11.86 -5.38 -2.83
C SER A 139 -11.06 -4.40 -3.69
N VAL A 140 -9.97 -3.84 -3.16
CA VAL A 140 -9.10 -2.93 -3.93
C VAL A 140 -8.32 -3.67 -5.01
N ILE A 141 -7.81 -4.87 -4.71
CA ILE A 141 -7.16 -5.71 -5.74
C ILE A 141 -8.14 -6.04 -6.86
N ILE A 142 -9.40 -6.41 -6.53
CA ILE A 142 -10.44 -6.67 -7.53
C ILE A 142 -10.72 -5.43 -8.37
N ALA A 143 -10.89 -4.25 -7.75
CA ALA A 143 -11.14 -3.00 -8.47
C ALA A 143 -9.97 -2.62 -9.39
N ALA A 144 -8.72 -2.76 -8.94
CA ALA A 144 -7.54 -2.52 -9.76
C ALA A 144 -7.40 -3.56 -10.89
N THR A 145 -7.75 -4.83 -10.63
CA THR A 145 -7.79 -5.86 -11.67
C THR A 145 -8.79 -5.48 -12.77
N GLN A 146 -9.98 -5.05 -12.40
CA GLN A 146 -11.01 -4.59 -13.35
C GLN A 146 -10.54 -3.35 -14.14
N MET A 147 -9.84 -2.42 -13.48
CA MET A 147 -9.21 -1.28 -14.14
C MET A 147 -8.21 -1.72 -15.21
N PHE A 148 -7.33 -2.68 -14.91
CA PHE A 148 -6.36 -3.19 -15.88
C PHE A 148 -7.02 -4.00 -17.01
N MET A 149 -8.05 -4.79 -16.72
CA MET A 149 -8.84 -5.48 -17.75
C MET A 149 -9.49 -4.49 -18.72
N ALA A 150 -10.10 -3.42 -18.19
CA ALA A 150 -10.71 -2.38 -19.02
C ALA A 150 -9.66 -1.63 -19.87
N ALA A 151 -8.47 -1.39 -19.33
CA ALA A 151 -7.36 -0.79 -20.07
C ALA A 151 -6.85 -1.69 -21.21
N GLN A 152 -6.78 -3.00 -21.01
CA GLN A 152 -6.47 -3.96 -22.08
C GLN A 152 -7.53 -3.95 -23.18
N ALA A 153 -8.81 -3.93 -22.82
CA ALA A 153 -9.90 -3.85 -23.80
C ALA A 153 -9.85 -2.57 -24.64
N LYS A 154 -9.32 -1.47 -24.08
CA LYS A 154 -9.09 -0.18 -24.79
C LYS A 154 -7.76 -0.15 -25.58
N GLY A 155 -6.93 -1.17 -25.46
CA GLY A 155 -5.60 -1.19 -26.09
C GLY A 155 -4.54 -0.32 -25.37
N GLU A 156 -4.82 0.15 -24.16
CA GLU A 156 -3.89 0.93 -23.33
C GLU A 156 -2.80 0.05 -22.72
N LEU A 157 -3.06 -1.26 -22.58
CA LEU A 157 -2.12 -2.25 -22.04
C LEU A 157 -1.98 -3.47 -22.97
N PRO A 158 -0.77 -4.09 -23.00
CA PRO A 158 -0.55 -5.32 -23.75
C PRO A 158 -1.44 -6.47 -23.27
N ALA A 159 -2.06 -7.20 -24.21
CA ALA A 159 -2.97 -8.30 -23.91
C ALA A 159 -2.32 -9.51 -23.21
N HIS A 160 -0.98 -9.64 -23.27
CA HIS A 160 -0.25 -10.74 -22.64
C HIS A 160 -0.02 -10.56 -21.13
N LEU A 161 -0.29 -9.37 -20.59
CA LEU A 161 -0.17 -9.13 -19.16
C LEU A 161 -1.40 -9.68 -18.42
N GLU A 162 -1.18 -10.33 -17.29
CA GLU A 162 -2.26 -10.82 -16.44
C GLU A 162 -2.73 -9.70 -15.51
N PRO A 163 -4.01 -9.24 -15.58
CA PRO A 163 -4.48 -8.06 -14.87
C PRO A 163 -4.40 -8.15 -13.34
N THR A 164 -4.68 -9.34 -12.77
CA THR A 164 -4.60 -9.56 -11.31
C THR A 164 -3.16 -9.47 -10.84
N LEU A 165 -2.22 -10.00 -11.64
CA LEU A 165 -0.80 -9.88 -11.32
C LEU A 165 -0.33 -8.43 -11.41
N CYS A 166 -0.79 -7.67 -12.41
CA CYS A 166 -0.51 -6.23 -12.49
C CYS A 166 -1.01 -5.50 -11.24
N ALA A 167 -2.23 -5.79 -10.79
CA ALA A 167 -2.79 -5.19 -9.57
C ALA A 167 -1.96 -5.55 -8.32
N THR A 168 -1.64 -6.82 -8.12
CA THR A 168 -0.86 -7.26 -6.96
C THR A 168 0.56 -6.73 -6.97
N MET A 169 1.22 -6.66 -8.14
CA MET A 169 2.55 -6.07 -8.28
C MET A 169 2.55 -4.56 -8.02
N LEU A 170 1.50 -3.83 -8.47
CA LEU A 170 1.36 -2.40 -8.16
C LEU A 170 1.33 -2.17 -6.64
N PHE A 171 0.46 -2.88 -5.92
CA PHE A 171 0.37 -2.72 -4.47
C PHE A 171 1.61 -3.22 -3.75
N GLY A 172 2.25 -4.29 -4.21
CA GLY A 172 3.51 -4.78 -3.68
C GLY A 172 4.65 -3.77 -3.85
N SER A 173 4.77 -3.10 -5.00
CA SER A 173 5.79 -2.07 -5.22
C SER A 173 5.56 -0.83 -4.35
N ILE A 174 4.30 -0.42 -4.16
CA ILE A 174 3.93 0.66 -3.24
C ILE A 174 4.30 0.28 -1.79
N GLU A 175 3.90 -0.91 -1.34
CA GLU A 175 4.17 -1.39 0.02
C GLU A 175 5.67 -1.45 0.31
N MET A 176 6.47 -2.00 -0.60
CA MET A 176 7.92 -2.07 -0.43
C MET A 176 8.59 -0.70 -0.52
N GLY A 177 8.10 0.21 -1.37
CA GLY A 177 8.54 1.59 -1.42
C GLY A 177 8.33 2.30 -0.08
N LEU A 178 7.14 2.19 0.51
CA LEU A 178 6.83 2.76 1.83
C LEU A 178 7.58 2.06 2.97
N THR A 179 7.76 0.75 2.89
CA THR A 179 8.55 -0.04 3.85
C THR A 179 9.98 0.45 3.94
N SER A 180 10.58 0.92 2.83
CA SER A 180 11.93 1.48 2.82
C SER A 180 12.08 2.70 3.75
N PHE A 181 11.06 3.55 3.83
CA PHE A 181 11.02 4.66 4.78
C PHE A 181 10.75 4.20 6.22
N VAL A 182 9.84 3.24 6.39
CA VAL A 182 9.50 2.68 7.71
C VAL A 182 10.70 2.01 8.35
N MET A 183 11.52 1.30 7.56
CA MET A 183 12.74 0.62 8.01
C MET A 183 13.95 1.56 8.10
N GLY A 184 13.84 2.80 7.64
CA GLY A 184 14.93 3.78 7.66
C GLY A 184 16.00 3.55 6.59
N LEU A 185 15.69 2.83 5.53
CA LEU A 185 16.55 2.69 4.36
C LEU A 185 16.55 3.99 3.52
N LEU A 186 15.46 4.73 3.55
CA LEU A 186 15.31 6.07 2.97
C LEU A 186 15.02 7.08 4.09
N ASP A 187 15.50 8.32 3.91
CA ASP A 187 15.32 9.37 4.93
C ASP A 187 13.86 9.86 4.95
N LYS A 188 13.16 9.52 6.02
CA LYS A 188 11.76 9.90 6.26
C LYS A 188 11.54 11.38 6.58
N LYS A 189 12.59 12.17 6.81
CA LYS A 189 12.51 13.60 7.09
C LYS A 189 12.72 14.44 5.83
N ASP A 190 13.14 13.83 4.74
CA ASP A 190 13.32 14.48 3.45
C ASP A 190 12.04 14.32 2.60
N ASP A 191 11.19 15.35 2.57
CA ASP A 191 9.98 15.37 1.75
C ASP A 191 10.30 15.16 0.26
N ALA A 192 11.43 15.67 -0.22
CA ALA A 192 11.87 15.45 -1.58
C ALA A 192 12.25 13.99 -1.85
N ALA A 193 12.75 13.26 -0.84
CA ALA A 193 12.98 11.81 -0.96
C ALA A 193 11.65 11.04 -1.10
N ILE A 194 10.59 11.47 -0.42
CA ILE A 194 9.25 10.88 -0.56
C ILE A 194 8.72 11.11 -1.96
N ASP A 195 8.85 12.32 -2.51
CA ASP A 195 8.42 12.62 -3.88
C ASP A 195 9.21 11.83 -4.92
N ARG A 196 10.55 11.78 -4.80
CA ARG A 196 11.40 10.97 -5.69
C ARG A 196 11.02 9.49 -5.65
N ALA A 197 10.77 8.92 -4.47
CA ALA A 197 10.39 7.51 -4.33
C ALA A 197 9.00 7.24 -4.93
N ARG A 198 8.03 8.13 -4.71
CA ARG A 198 6.71 8.08 -5.35
C ARG A 198 6.84 8.00 -6.88
N ASP A 199 7.57 8.95 -7.45
CA ASP A 199 7.72 9.05 -8.90
C ASP A 199 8.49 7.84 -9.45
N GLN A 200 9.53 7.39 -8.77
CA GLN A 200 10.30 6.22 -9.16
C GLN A 200 9.46 4.93 -9.12
N VAL A 201 8.64 4.73 -8.09
CA VAL A 201 7.72 3.57 -8.01
C VAL A 201 6.76 3.58 -9.18
N ALA A 202 6.13 4.74 -9.47
CA ALA A 202 5.20 4.87 -10.60
C ALA A 202 5.90 4.62 -11.94
N GLU A 203 7.05 5.24 -12.19
CA GLU A 203 7.79 5.09 -13.46
C GLU A 203 8.30 3.66 -13.66
N THR A 204 8.87 3.05 -12.62
CA THR A 204 9.38 1.68 -12.72
C THR A 204 8.26 0.71 -13.05
N PHE A 205 7.09 0.86 -12.40
CA PHE A 205 5.94 0.03 -12.67
C PHE A 205 5.38 0.25 -14.09
N LEU A 206 5.23 1.51 -14.51
CA LEU A 206 4.68 1.86 -15.82
C LEU A 206 5.58 1.44 -16.99
N HIS A 207 6.91 1.56 -16.84
CA HIS A 207 7.84 1.08 -17.87
C HIS A 207 7.78 -0.44 -18.03
N GLY A 208 7.58 -1.20 -16.95
CA GLY A 208 7.33 -2.64 -17.02
C GLY A 208 6.01 -3.00 -17.70
N LEU A 209 4.97 -2.16 -17.51
CA LEU A 209 3.67 -2.36 -18.16
C LEU A 209 3.64 -1.99 -19.64
N THR A 210 4.36 -0.95 -20.04
CA THR A 210 4.30 -0.38 -21.39
C THR A 210 5.51 -0.74 -22.25
N GLY A 211 6.54 -1.36 -21.66
CA GLY A 211 7.76 -1.80 -22.37
C GLY A 211 7.45 -2.84 -23.44
N ALA A 212 8.10 -2.72 -24.59
CA ALA A 212 8.01 -3.73 -25.64
C ALA A 212 8.58 -5.07 -25.10
N ARG A 213 7.80 -6.14 -25.25
CA ARG A 213 8.28 -7.49 -24.94
C ARG A 213 9.53 -7.75 -25.77
N PRO A 214 10.67 -8.22 -25.22
CA PRO A 214 11.78 -8.72 -26.00
C PRO A 214 11.22 -9.77 -26.97
N GLN A 215 11.36 -9.55 -28.28
CA GLN A 215 10.97 -10.57 -29.22
C GLN A 215 11.80 -11.83 -28.91
N PRO A 216 11.19 -13.02 -28.80
CA PRO A 216 11.97 -14.23 -28.71
C PRO A 216 12.91 -14.25 -29.91
N SER A 217 14.22 -14.32 -29.64
CA SER A 217 15.22 -14.44 -30.69
C SER A 217 14.79 -15.56 -31.62
N ALA A 218 14.68 -15.25 -32.94
CA ALA A 218 14.35 -16.26 -33.95
C ALA A 218 15.28 -17.46 -33.74
N PRO A 219 14.77 -18.70 -33.84
CA PRO A 219 15.61 -19.88 -33.70
C PRO A 219 16.78 -19.75 -34.65
N GLN A 220 18.00 -19.77 -34.13
CA GLN A 220 19.20 -19.77 -34.97
C GLN A 220 19.13 -20.99 -35.90
N PRO A 221 19.33 -20.85 -37.21
CA PRO A 221 19.40 -21.99 -38.07
C PRO A 221 20.49 -22.93 -37.57
N PRO A 222 20.25 -24.25 -37.64
CA PRO A 222 21.22 -25.22 -37.15
C PRO A 222 22.58 -24.97 -37.83
N THR A 223 23.59 -24.76 -36.99
CA THR A 223 24.99 -24.64 -37.46
C THR A 223 25.32 -25.86 -38.26
N ALA A 224 25.58 -25.63 -39.56
CA ALA A 224 25.96 -26.71 -40.50
C ALA A 224 27.15 -27.49 -39.89
N THR A 225 26.95 -28.77 -39.62
CA THR A 225 27.99 -29.69 -39.22
C THR A 225 29.03 -29.75 -40.32
N PRO A 226 30.31 -29.50 -40.05
CA PRO A 226 31.32 -29.58 -41.11
C PRO A 226 31.38 -31.01 -41.64
N SER A 227 31.19 -31.15 -42.97
CA SER A 227 31.26 -32.41 -43.69
C SER A 227 32.64 -33.06 -43.50
N PRO A 228 32.72 -34.36 -43.18
CA PRO A 228 34.01 -35.03 -42.99
C PRO A 228 34.78 -35.03 -44.30
N ARG A 229 36.00 -34.43 -44.28
CA ARG A 229 36.97 -34.43 -45.39
C ARG A 229 37.27 -35.85 -45.81
N ALA A 230 36.99 -36.14 -47.08
CA ALA A 230 37.39 -37.38 -47.76
C ALA A 230 38.90 -37.58 -47.63
N ARG A 231 39.30 -38.65 -47.00
CA ARG A 231 40.71 -39.10 -46.97
C ARG A 231 41.08 -39.52 -48.37
N SER A 232 41.97 -38.80 -49.02
CA SER A 232 42.58 -39.22 -50.24
C SER A 232 43.51 -40.38 -49.94
N SER A 233 43.19 -41.57 -50.49
CA SER A 233 44.06 -42.73 -50.57
C SER A 233 45.20 -42.44 -51.55
N ARG A 234 46.43 -42.24 -51.05
CA ARG A 234 47.62 -42.40 -51.90
C ARG A 234 47.96 -43.87 -51.94
N ALA A 235 47.78 -44.47 -53.10
CA ALA A 235 48.37 -45.74 -53.43
C ALA A 235 49.84 -45.50 -53.85
N THR A 236 50.75 -46.25 -53.23
CA THR A 236 52.14 -46.40 -53.62
C THR A 236 52.28 -47.54 -54.62
N SER A 237 52.97 -47.23 -55.69
CA SER A 237 53.76 -48.17 -56.45
C SER A 237 55.20 -47.76 -56.36
#